data_795645e8444d917c28a07969b49e95fe
#
_entry.id   795645e8444d917c28a07969b49e95fe
#
_cell.length_a   1.000
_cell.length_b   1.000
_cell.length_c   1.000
_cell.angle_alpha   90.00
_cell.angle_beta   90.00
_cell.angle_gamma   90.00
#
_symmetry.space_group_name_H-M   'P 1'
#
loop_
_entity.id
_entity.type
_entity.pdbx_description
1 polymer ?
#
loop_
_entity_poly.entity_id
_entity_poly.type
_entity_poly.pdbx_seq_one_letter_code
_entity_poly.pdbx_strand_id
1 'polypeptide(L)'
;MLEQVPSGRGYRLALMGAFTMLVLAALPDAFQKAFTLAANTSLPVLLERFSPEPPPEERPLALLDDNIFAILSQADRDWLPKAEELVDGGVRFSYKRRPGDPEMTVAELRAMMDSPPTYESEQQAIRSLLSTLQAAGVRLNIEPPRKQGAAAEWDHIGGTLRIDPGVLRKGTVDFARVLNHEAVHVAQSCAAGHLRARPQKLGLDRRMAPELAAHLQEPLYQDTNSEELVLEEEAYATQNRLGSGEDLLKEFCRLKTDKTAAAG
;
A
#
# COMPACT_ATOMS: atom_id res chain seq x y z
N MET A 1 13.13 5.27 -57.05
CA MET A 1 11.71 4.99 -57.30
C MET A 1 11.16 4.40 -56.00
N LEU A 2 10.60 5.23 -55.14
CA LEU A 2 10.06 4.87 -53.85
C LEU A 2 8.52 5.00 -53.93
N GLU A 3 7.84 3.89 -53.84
CA GLU A 3 6.39 3.80 -53.88
C GLU A 3 5.82 4.07 -52.52
N GLN A 4 5.00 5.12 -52.42
CA GLN A 4 4.29 5.49 -51.16
C GLN A 4 3.05 4.63 -51.00
N VAL A 5 2.88 3.98 -49.83
CA VAL A 5 1.67 3.28 -49.44
C VAL A 5 0.75 4.27 -48.71
N PRO A 6 -0.52 4.43 -49.11
CA PRO A 6 -1.47 5.32 -48.44
C PRO A 6 -1.97 4.74 -47.13
N SER A 7 -1.97 5.58 -46.07
CA SER A 7 -2.44 5.25 -44.73
C SER A 7 -3.96 5.12 -44.71
N GLY A 8 -4.47 3.89 -44.55
CA GLY A 8 -5.88 3.59 -44.40
C GLY A 8 -6.44 3.87 -43.02
N ARG A 9 -6.75 5.13 -42.70
CA ARG A 9 -7.41 5.52 -41.43
C ARG A 9 -8.94 5.72 -41.53
N GLY A 10 -9.58 5.41 -42.67
CA GLY A 10 -10.97 5.72 -42.93
C GLY A 10 -12.00 4.60 -42.74
N TYR A 11 -11.62 3.33 -42.67
CA TYR A 11 -12.55 2.19 -42.78
C TYR A 11 -12.96 1.52 -41.48
N ARG A 12 -12.38 1.91 -40.32
CA ARG A 12 -12.71 1.22 -39.06
C ARG A 12 -13.94 1.75 -38.30
N LEU A 13 -14.38 2.96 -38.58
CA LEU A 13 -15.57 3.54 -37.92
C LEU A 13 -16.90 3.15 -38.58
N ALA A 14 -16.91 2.82 -39.87
CA ALA A 14 -18.15 2.44 -40.57
C ALA A 14 -18.59 0.99 -40.29
N LEU A 15 -17.66 0.09 -39.93
CA LEU A 15 -17.99 -1.32 -39.63
C LEU A 15 -18.55 -1.52 -38.22
N MET A 16 -18.21 -0.66 -37.23
CA MET A 16 -18.76 -0.77 -35.89
C MET A 16 -20.22 -0.35 -35.79
N GLY A 17 -20.65 0.62 -36.61
CA GLY A 17 -22.07 1.06 -36.63
C GLY A 17 -23.01 0.02 -37.23
N ALA A 18 -22.56 -0.75 -38.23
CA ALA A 18 -23.40 -1.77 -38.88
C ALA A 18 -23.55 -3.04 -38.04
N PHE A 19 -22.53 -3.38 -37.23
CA PHE A 19 -22.58 -4.58 -36.39
C PHE A 19 -23.50 -4.39 -35.18
N THR A 20 -23.60 -3.17 -34.65
CA THR A 20 -24.47 -2.87 -33.49
C THR A 20 -25.97 -2.93 -33.87
N MET A 21 -26.32 -2.58 -35.10
CA MET A 21 -27.71 -2.68 -35.60
C MET A 21 -28.15 -4.12 -35.91
N LEU A 22 -27.21 -4.99 -36.31
CA LEU A 22 -27.57 -6.37 -36.68
C LEU A 22 -27.75 -7.27 -35.44
N VAL A 23 -27.08 -6.97 -34.34
CA VAL A 23 -27.22 -7.72 -33.08
C VAL A 23 -28.54 -7.40 -32.37
N LEU A 24 -29.08 -6.18 -32.53
CA LEU A 24 -30.39 -5.79 -31.94
C LEU A 24 -31.57 -6.49 -32.59
N ALA A 25 -31.49 -6.87 -33.88
CA ALA A 25 -32.58 -7.53 -34.60
C ALA A 25 -32.73 -9.03 -34.28
N ALA A 26 -31.75 -9.63 -33.59
CA ALA A 26 -31.73 -11.06 -33.26
C ALA A 26 -32.01 -11.36 -31.77
N LEU A 27 -32.35 -10.36 -30.96
CA LEU A 27 -32.64 -10.55 -29.53
C LEU A 27 -34.10 -10.99 -29.31
N PRO A 28 -34.34 -11.93 -28.38
CA PRO A 28 -35.72 -12.35 -28.02
C PRO A 28 -36.56 -11.17 -27.54
N ASP A 29 -37.86 -11.21 -27.82
CA ASP A 29 -38.84 -10.16 -27.50
C ASP A 29 -38.79 -9.63 -26.05
N ALA A 30 -38.42 -10.48 -25.10
CA ALA A 30 -38.24 -10.10 -23.71
C ALA A 30 -37.09 -9.09 -23.49
N PHE A 31 -36.02 -9.17 -24.31
CA PHE A 31 -34.89 -8.26 -24.25
C PHE A 31 -35.19 -6.92 -24.94
N GLN A 32 -35.97 -6.95 -26.01
CA GLN A 32 -36.45 -5.73 -26.68
C GLN A 32 -37.37 -4.91 -25.79
N LYS A 33 -38.25 -5.56 -25.01
CA LYS A 33 -39.14 -4.89 -24.04
C LYS A 33 -38.35 -4.26 -22.88
N ALA A 34 -37.31 -4.94 -22.39
CA ALA A 34 -36.42 -4.39 -21.33
C ALA A 34 -35.67 -3.15 -21.83
N PHE A 35 -35.21 -3.15 -23.09
CA PHE A 35 -34.49 -2.01 -23.67
C PHE A 35 -35.43 -0.82 -23.95
N THR A 36 -36.68 -1.07 -24.36
CA THR A 36 -37.66 -0.02 -24.57
C THR A 36 -38.13 0.60 -23.24
N LEU A 37 -38.20 -0.19 -22.16
CA LEU A 37 -38.48 0.32 -20.82
C LEU A 37 -37.35 1.20 -20.29
N ALA A 38 -36.08 0.82 -20.56
CA ALA A 38 -34.89 1.60 -20.17
C ALA A 38 -34.75 2.92 -20.95
N ALA A 39 -35.19 2.94 -22.22
CA ALA A 39 -35.16 4.14 -23.06
C ALA A 39 -36.24 5.18 -22.70
N ASN A 40 -37.32 4.76 -22.05
CA ASN A 40 -38.41 5.64 -21.59
C ASN A 40 -38.21 6.16 -20.16
N THR A 41 -37.20 5.70 -19.46
CA THR A 41 -36.81 6.28 -18.16
C THR A 41 -35.89 7.48 -18.42
N SER A 42 -36.25 8.65 -17.88
CA SER A 42 -35.47 9.88 -18.10
C SER A 42 -33.99 9.65 -17.76
N LEU A 43 -33.11 10.05 -18.68
CA LEU A 43 -31.63 9.93 -18.51
C LEU A 43 -31.09 10.31 -17.11
N PRO A 44 -31.64 11.36 -16.43
CA PRO A 44 -31.20 11.69 -15.06
C PRO A 44 -31.44 10.58 -14.03
N VAL A 45 -32.59 9.89 -14.13
CA VAL A 45 -32.95 8.80 -13.18
C VAL A 45 -32.08 7.54 -13.40
N LEU A 46 -31.66 7.29 -14.64
CA LEU A 46 -30.70 6.20 -14.94
C LEU A 46 -29.30 6.52 -14.46
N LEU A 47 -28.86 7.78 -14.58
CA LEU A 47 -27.56 8.24 -14.08
C LEU A 47 -27.50 8.24 -12.55
N GLU A 48 -28.59 8.56 -11.85
CA GLU A 48 -28.65 8.44 -10.39
C GLU A 48 -28.61 6.97 -9.91
N ARG A 49 -29.20 6.03 -10.68
CA ARG A 49 -29.17 4.61 -10.32
C ARG A 49 -27.83 3.91 -10.59
N PHE A 50 -27.02 4.46 -11.50
CA PHE A 50 -25.69 3.96 -11.86
C PHE A 50 -24.57 4.93 -11.51
N SER A 51 -24.87 6.03 -10.81
CA SER A 51 -23.81 6.77 -10.13
C SER A 51 -23.15 5.79 -9.17
N PRO A 52 -21.87 5.47 -9.33
CA PRO A 52 -21.15 4.74 -8.30
C PRO A 52 -21.40 5.52 -7.02
N GLU A 53 -21.82 4.81 -5.97
CA GLU A 53 -21.86 5.35 -4.62
C GLU A 53 -20.56 6.17 -4.43
N PRO A 54 -20.64 7.45 -4.05
CA PRO A 54 -19.43 8.25 -3.90
C PRO A 54 -18.48 7.40 -3.04
N PRO A 55 -17.21 7.24 -3.43
CA PRO A 55 -16.28 6.44 -2.66
C PRO A 55 -16.45 6.88 -1.21
N PRO A 56 -16.59 5.93 -0.26
CA PRO A 56 -16.83 6.25 1.13
C PRO A 56 -15.87 7.36 1.48
N GLU A 57 -16.42 8.52 1.92
CA GLU A 57 -15.63 9.73 2.16
C GLU A 57 -14.31 9.26 2.70
N GLU A 58 -13.21 9.56 1.99
CA GLU A 58 -11.86 9.24 2.43
C GLU A 58 -11.72 9.93 3.79
N ARG A 59 -12.22 9.24 4.85
CA ARG A 59 -11.90 9.66 6.19
C ARG A 59 -10.39 9.44 6.24
N PRO A 60 -9.59 10.53 6.36
CA PRO A 60 -8.24 10.35 6.81
C PRO A 60 -8.43 9.48 8.05
N LEU A 61 -7.95 8.24 8.04
CA LEU A 61 -7.82 7.49 9.27
C LEU A 61 -7.16 8.48 10.19
N ALA A 62 -7.87 8.90 11.24
CA ALA A 62 -7.27 9.69 12.28
C ALA A 62 -6.14 8.80 12.79
N LEU A 63 -4.94 9.11 12.36
CA LEU A 63 -3.75 8.26 12.36
C LEU A 63 -3.26 7.87 13.74
N LEU A 64 -3.88 8.44 14.73
CA LEU A 64 -3.73 8.19 16.15
C LEU A 64 -4.93 7.41 16.70
N ASP A 65 -5.77 6.86 15.82
CA ASP A 65 -6.93 6.11 16.25
C ASP A 65 -6.42 4.79 16.86
N ASP A 66 -6.79 4.54 18.10
CA ASP A 66 -6.50 3.29 18.84
C ASP A 66 -6.91 2.05 18.04
N ASN A 67 -7.76 2.22 17.04
CA ASN A 67 -8.21 1.19 16.12
C ASN A 67 -7.06 0.56 15.30
N ILE A 68 -6.07 1.33 14.79
CA ILE A 68 -4.94 0.74 14.05
C ILE A 68 -4.16 -0.22 14.95
N PHE A 69 -3.87 0.19 16.19
CA PHE A 69 -3.13 -0.64 17.13
C PHE A 69 -3.93 -1.86 17.58
N ALA A 70 -5.25 -1.76 17.68
CA ALA A 70 -6.11 -2.91 17.92
C ALA A 70 -6.05 -3.92 16.77
N ILE A 71 -6.08 -3.46 15.52
CA ILE A 71 -5.95 -4.30 14.32
C ILE A 71 -4.57 -4.96 14.28
N LEU A 72 -3.49 -4.20 14.50
CA LEU A 72 -2.13 -4.74 14.53
C LEU A 72 -1.96 -5.78 15.63
N SER A 73 -2.42 -5.49 16.85
CA SER A 73 -2.36 -6.43 17.96
C SER A 73 -3.18 -7.71 17.70
N GLN A 74 -4.30 -7.61 16.99
CA GLN A 74 -5.05 -8.79 16.57
C GLN A 74 -4.27 -9.60 15.55
N ALA A 75 -3.68 -8.93 14.55
CA ALA A 75 -2.86 -9.58 13.54
C ALA A 75 -1.63 -10.26 14.16
N ASP A 76 -0.99 -9.62 15.14
CA ASP A 76 0.15 -10.21 15.88
C ASP A 76 -0.25 -11.50 16.59
N ARG A 77 -1.43 -11.54 17.22
CA ARG A 77 -1.96 -12.78 17.83
C ARG A 77 -2.17 -13.90 16.80
N ASP A 78 -2.58 -13.55 15.58
CA ASP A 78 -2.78 -14.52 14.50
C ASP A 78 -1.47 -15.13 13.97
N TRP A 79 -0.32 -14.53 14.31
CA TRP A 79 1.01 -15.05 14.02
C TRP A 79 1.58 -15.96 15.10
N LEU A 80 0.97 -15.99 16.29
CA LEU A 80 1.41 -16.89 17.36
C LEU A 80 1.26 -18.36 16.96
N PRO A 81 2.16 -19.22 17.40
CA PRO A 81 2.03 -20.65 17.20
C PRO A 81 0.73 -21.19 17.82
N LYS A 82 0.18 -22.21 17.20
CA LYS A 82 -1.02 -22.92 17.70
C LYS A 82 -0.66 -24.38 17.90
N ALA A 83 -1.13 -24.96 19.02
CA ALA A 83 -1.01 -26.38 19.31
C ALA A 83 -2.38 -27.03 19.21
N GLU A 84 -2.46 -28.19 18.58
CA GLU A 84 -3.67 -29.00 18.43
C GLU A 84 -3.38 -30.42 18.93
N GLU A 85 -4.16 -30.90 19.88
CA GLU A 85 -4.08 -32.29 20.32
C GLU A 85 -4.65 -33.21 19.25
N LEU A 86 -3.92 -34.27 18.96
CA LEU A 86 -4.32 -35.29 18.01
C LEU A 86 -5.03 -36.45 18.72
N VAL A 87 -5.83 -37.20 17.97
CA VAL A 87 -6.62 -38.34 18.50
C VAL A 87 -5.75 -39.45 19.10
N ASP A 88 -4.49 -39.56 18.64
CA ASP A 88 -3.50 -40.52 19.15
C ASP A 88 -2.72 -40.02 20.38
N GLY A 89 -3.09 -38.87 20.94
CA GLY A 89 -2.40 -38.22 22.07
C GLY A 89 -1.17 -37.44 21.68
N GLY A 90 -0.86 -37.32 20.37
CA GLY A 90 0.21 -36.42 19.87
C GLY A 90 -0.22 -34.96 19.89
N VAL A 91 0.74 -34.08 19.69
CA VAL A 91 0.49 -32.64 19.56
C VAL A 91 1.06 -32.14 18.23
N ARG A 92 0.22 -31.49 17.42
CA ARG A 92 0.62 -30.83 16.19
C ARG A 92 0.77 -29.33 16.43
N PHE A 93 1.95 -28.79 16.11
CA PHE A 93 2.18 -27.36 16.12
C PHE A 93 2.03 -26.79 14.70
N SER A 94 1.36 -25.65 14.59
CA SER A 94 1.27 -24.86 13.38
C SER A 94 1.66 -23.42 13.67
N TYR A 95 2.46 -22.80 12.78
CA TYR A 95 2.89 -21.41 12.90
C TYR A 95 3.11 -20.81 11.54
N LYS A 96 3.03 -19.48 11.48
CA LYS A 96 3.37 -18.69 10.30
C LYS A 96 4.85 -18.30 10.36
N ARG A 97 5.45 -18.15 9.20
CA ARG A 97 6.85 -17.75 9.06
C ARG A 97 6.98 -16.71 7.95
N ARG A 98 7.79 -15.67 8.17
CA ARG A 98 8.15 -14.73 7.14
C ARG A 98 9.25 -15.31 6.24
N PRO A 99 9.36 -14.85 4.99
CA PRO A 99 10.54 -15.18 4.17
C PRO A 99 11.83 -14.79 4.90
N GLY A 100 12.80 -15.72 4.95
CA GLY A 100 14.06 -15.51 5.66
C GLY A 100 14.06 -15.89 7.15
N ASP A 101 12.89 -16.05 7.79
CA ASP A 101 12.82 -16.51 9.18
C ASP A 101 13.33 -17.97 9.29
N PRO A 102 14.12 -18.31 10.33
CA PRO A 102 14.56 -19.69 10.55
C PRO A 102 13.37 -20.59 10.92
N GLU A 103 13.57 -21.89 10.72
CA GLU A 103 12.62 -22.88 11.27
C GLU A 103 12.73 -22.93 12.77
N MET A 104 11.55 -22.95 13.42
CA MET A 104 11.48 -23.00 14.88
C MET A 104 11.39 -24.46 15.35
N THR A 105 12.12 -24.76 16.39
CA THR A 105 12.00 -26.03 17.11
C THR A 105 10.71 -26.06 17.93
N VAL A 106 10.25 -27.26 18.31
CA VAL A 106 9.08 -27.43 19.20
C VAL A 106 9.27 -26.71 20.55
N ALA A 107 10.49 -26.67 21.06
CA ALA A 107 10.80 -25.95 22.30
C ALA A 107 10.62 -24.44 22.16
N GLU A 108 11.06 -23.85 21.05
CA GLU A 108 10.88 -22.43 20.74
C GLU A 108 9.40 -22.09 20.52
N LEU A 109 8.66 -22.94 19.83
CA LEU A 109 7.22 -22.77 19.63
C LEU A 109 6.47 -22.75 20.97
N ARG A 110 6.80 -23.67 21.89
CA ARG A 110 6.24 -23.70 23.24
C ARG A 110 6.60 -22.45 24.03
N ALA A 111 7.88 -22.07 24.04
CA ALA A 111 8.34 -20.87 24.72
C ALA A 111 7.60 -19.62 24.24
N MET A 112 7.37 -19.50 22.91
CA MET A 112 6.62 -18.38 22.33
C MET A 112 5.14 -18.41 22.72
N MET A 113 4.54 -19.58 22.91
CA MET A 113 3.15 -19.71 23.39
C MET A 113 3.04 -19.36 24.88
N ASP A 114 4.01 -19.77 25.70
CA ASP A 114 4.05 -19.51 27.13
C ASP A 114 4.37 -18.06 27.45
N SER A 115 5.21 -17.43 26.61
CA SER A 115 5.63 -16.02 26.73
C SER A 115 5.59 -15.35 25.36
N PRO A 116 4.40 -14.92 24.88
CA PRO A 116 4.24 -14.26 23.60
C PRO A 116 5.12 -13.00 23.51
N PRO A 117 5.70 -12.71 22.32
CA PRO A 117 6.47 -11.49 22.13
C PRO A 117 5.57 -10.26 22.31
N THR A 118 6.11 -9.23 22.93
CA THR A 118 5.52 -7.91 22.98
C THR A 118 6.11 -7.05 21.87
N TYR A 119 5.31 -6.17 21.30
CA TYR A 119 5.71 -5.26 20.20
C TYR A 119 5.65 -3.79 20.65
N GLU A 120 5.90 -3.54 21.93
CA GLU A 120 5.79 -2.20 22.52
C GLU A 120 6.75 -1.19 21.89
N SER A 121 7.98 -1.62 21.59
CA SER A 121 8.98 -0.79 20.92
C SER A 121 8.57 -0.41 19.50
N GLU A 122 8.07 -1.38 18.74
CA GLU A 122 7.58 -1.15 17.39
C GLU A 122 6.33 -0.27 17.40
N GLN A 123 5.40 -0.51 18.30
CA GLN A 123 4.19 0.32 18.44
C GLN A 123 4.55 1.76 18.82
N GLN A 124 5.51 1.95 19.73
CA GLN A 124 5.98 3.28 20.08
C GLN A 124 6.66 3.96 18.89
N ALA A 125 7.51 3.26 18.15
CA ALA A 125 8.14 3.77 16.93
C ALA A 125 7.11 4.14 15.85
N ILE A 126 6.07 3.31 15.66
CA ILE A 126 4.96 3.61 14.75
C ILE A 126 4.25 4.90 15.17
N ARG A 127 3.87 5.04 16.47
CA ARG A 127 3.20 6.25 16.97
C ARG A 127 4.03 7.51 16.71
N SER A 128 5.31 7.46 17.04
CA SER A 128 6.23 8.57 16.86
C SER A 128 6.38 8.96 15.40
N LEU A 129 6.57 7.96 14.52
CA LEU A 129 6.73 8.16 13.08
C LEU A 129 5.45 8.72 12.43
N LEU A 130 4.26 8.21 12.82
CA LEU A 130 2.98 8.72 12.34
C LEU A 130 2.78 10.20 12.72
N SER A 131 3.10 10.55 13.97
CA SER A 131 3.05 11.94 14.44
C SER A 131 4.00 12.84 13.63
N THR A 132 5.21 12.37 13.36
CA THR A 132 6.22 13.11 12.60
C THR A 132 5.82 13.29 11.13
N LEU A 133 5.27 12.25 10.49
CA LEU A 133 4.71 12.34 9.14
C LEU A 133 3.58 13.38 9.08
N GLN A 134 2.68 13.37 10.05
CA GLN A 134 1.60 14.37 10.15
C GLN A 134 2.16 15.78 10.32
N ALA A 135 3.15 15.97 11.19
CA ALA A 135 3.82 17.25 11.38
C ALA A 135 4.53 17.74 10.11
N ALA A 136 5.06 16.82 9.29
CA ALA A 136 5.62 17.12 7.96
C ALA A 136 4.54 17.50 6.93
N GLY A 137 3.25 17.27 7.22
CA GLY A 137 2.13 17.55 6.34
C GLY A 137 1.79 16.41 5.36
N VAL A 138 2.25 15.20 5.66
CA VAL A 138 1.88 13.99 4.92
C VAL A 138 0.44 13.60 5.26
N ARG A 139 -0.33 13.28 4.21
CA ARG A 139 -1.61 12.60 4.36
C ARG A 139 -1.37 11.10 4.28
N LEU A 140 -1.91 10.36 5.23
CA LEU A 140 -1.80 8.91 5.22
C LEU A 140 -3.18 8.29 4.99
N ASN A 141 -3.25 7.36 4.05
CA ASN A 141 -4.45 6.61 3.71
C ASN A 141 -4.18 5.11 3.80
N ILE A 142 -5.10 4.36 4.40
CA ILE A 142 -5.11 2.90 4.33
C ILE A 142 -5.97 2.51 3.14
N GLU A 143 -5.34 2.47 1.98
CA GLU A 143 -5.95 2.14 0.70
C GLU A 143 -4.92 1.47 -0.22
N PRO A 144 -5.33 0.69 -1.22
CA PRO A 144 -4.39 0.08 -2.14
C PRO A 144 -3.51 1.14 -2.84
N PRO A 145 -2.19 0.92 -2.91
CA PRO A 145 -1.29 1.73 -3.75
C PRO A 145 -1.74 1.75 -5.21
N ARG A 146 -1.40 2.82 -5.94
CA ARG A 146 -1.63 2.88 -7.39
C ARG A 146 -0.71 1.94 -8.15
N LYS A 147 0.52 1.78 -7.65
CA LYS A 147 1.50 0.83 -8.18
C LYS A 147 1.07 -0.58 -7.79
N GLN A 148 0.65 -1.36 -8.78
CA GLN A 148 0.14 -2.71 -8.54
C GLN A 148 1.20 -3.60 -7.90
N GLY A 149 0.83 -4.30 -6.82
CA GLY A 149 1.72 -5.19 -6.08
C GLY A 149 2.57 -4.51 -5.00
N ALA A 150 2.58 -3.17 -4.93
CA ALA A 150 3.27 -2.47 -3.85
C ALA A 150 2.54 -2.64 -2.51
N ALA A 151 3.30 -2.77 -1.41
CA ALA A 151 2.78 -2.79 -0.05
C ALA A 151 2.34 -1.39 0.43
N ALA A 152 3.03 -0.36 -0.04
CA ALA A 152 2.71 1.04 0.17
C ALA A 152 3.27 1.89 -0.98
N GLU A 153 2.93 3.18 -1.00
CA GLU A 153 3.37 4.12 -2.02
C GLU A 153 3.39 5.55 -1.47
N TRP A 154 4.53 6.21 -1.59
CA TRP A 154 4.62 7.66 -1.42
C TRP A 154 4.27 8.38 -2.72
N ASP A 155 3.11 9.02 -2.79
CA ASP A 155 2.72 9.92 -3.87
C ASP A 155 3.18 11.35 -3.52
N HIS A 156 4.38 11.72 -3.96
CA HIS A 156 4.94 13.04 -3.68
C HIS A 156 4.11 14.18 -4.29
N ILE A 157 3.49 13.99 -5.47
CA ILE A 157 2.66 15.01 -6.12
C ILE A 157 1.45 15.32 -5.25
N GLY A 158 0.76 14.28 -4.79
CA GLY A 158 -0.38 14.40 -3.89
C GLY A 158 -0.01 14.73 -2.44
N GLY A 159 1.23 14.46 -2.01
CA GLY A 159 1.64 14.52 -0.60
C GLY A 159 0.91 13.46 0.25
N THR A 160 0.70 12.28 -0.34
CA THR A 160 -0.10 11.21 0.27
C THR A 160 0.69 9.92 0.33
N LEU A 161 0.74 9.32 1.50
CA LEU A 161 1.25 7.98 1.72
C LEU A 161 0.07 7.01 1.74
N ARG A 162 0.06 6.05 0.81
CA ARG A 162 -0.93 4.97 0.73
C ARG A 162 -0.32 3.70 1.28
N ILE A 163 -1.05 3.00 2.14
CA ILE A 163 -0.63 1.69 2.66
C ILE A 163 -1.73 0.68 2.37
N ASP A 164 -1.36 -0.44 1.73
CA ASP A 164 -2.29 -1.52 1.45
C ASP A 164 -2.89 -2.08 2.76
N PRO A 165 -4.22 -2.24 2.85
CA PRO A 165 -4.87 -2.80 4.05
C PRO A 165 -4.33 -4.19 4.43
N GLY A 166 -3.75 -4.93 3.49
CA GLY A 166 -3.10 -6.21 3.73
C GLY A 166 -1.88 -6.12 4.63
N VAL A 167 -1.20 -4.97 4.64
CA VAL A 167 -0.03 -4.74 5.53
C VAL A 167 -0.44 -4.78 6.99
N LEU A 168 -1.59 -4.20 7.35
CA LEU A 168 -2.12 -4.27 8.73
C LEU A 168 -2.33 -5.72 9.18
N ARG A 169 -2.77 -6.59 8.26
CA ARG A 169 -2.99 -8.03 8.57
C ARG A 169 -1.70 -8.83 8.74
N LYS A 170 -0.55 -8.25 8.38
CA LYS A 170 0.78 -8.86 8.59
C LYS A 170 1.34 -8.58 10.00
N GLY A 171 0.69 -7.70 10.77
CA GLY A 171 1.06 -7.37 12.14
C GLY A 171 2.02 -6.19 12.28
N THR A 172 2.37 -5.92 13.54
CA THR A 172 3.09 -4.70 13.95
C THR A 172 4.46 -4.56 13.31
N VAL A 173 5.24 -5.66 13.23
CA VAL A 173 6.60 -5.63 12.66
C VAL A 173 6.59 -5.27 11.19
N ASP A 174 5.70 -5.90 10.40
CA ASP A 174 5.63 -5.63 8.97
C ASP A 174 5.09 -4.22 8.69
N PHE A 175 4.12 -3.76 9.49
CA PHE A 175 3.61 -2.38 9.38
C PHE A 175 4.71 -1.35 9.70
N ALA A 176 5.52 -1.58 10.75
CA ALA A 176 6.63 -0.70 11.09
C ALA A 176 7.68 -0.63 9.98
N ARG A 177 8.02 -1.78 9.36
CA ARG A 177 8.95 -1.84 8.23
C ARG A 177 8.46 -1.05 7.03
N VAL A 178 7.21 -1.28 6.62
CA VAL A 178 6.62 -0.57 5.48
C VAL A 178 6.55 0.92 5.76
N LEU A 179 6.11 1.32 6.96
CA LEU A 179 6.02 2.73 7.33
C LEU A 179 7.41 3.41 7.34
N ASN A 180 8.44 2.72 7.86
CA ASN A 180 9.82 3.21 7.82
C ASN A 180 10.34 3.35 6.38
N HIS A 181 10.07 2.37 5.51
CA HIS A 181 10.43 2.40 4.09
C HIS A 181 9.86 3.65 3.42
N GLU A 182 8.57 3.87 3.55
CA GLU A 182 7.90 5.02 2.93
C GLU A 182 8.35 6.36 3.53
N ALA A 183 8.68 6.39 4.82
CA ALA A 183 9.23 7.59 5.45
C ALA A 183 10.58 8.00 4.85
N VAL A 184 11.41 7.04 4.37
CA VAL A 184 12.62 7.36 3.61
C VAL A 184 12.26 8.09 2.32
N HIS A 185 11.26 7.64 1.56
CA HIS A 185 10.83 8.31 0.34
C HIS A 185 10.25 9.72 0.60
N VAL A 186 9.57 9.91 1.72
CA VAL A 186 9.15 11.25 2.16
C VAL A 186 10.36 12.13 2.45
N ALA A 187 11.36 11.62 3.18
CA ALA A 187 12.59 12.36 3.46
C ALA A 187 13.38 12.69 2.18
N GLN A 188 13.44 11.76 1.22
CA GLN A 188 14.02 11.97 -0.11
C GLN A 188 13.34 13.11 -0.87
N SER A 189 12.01 13.26 -0.75
CA SER A 189 11.27 14.41 -1.30
C SER A 189 11.62 15.70 -0.57
N CYS A 190 11.64 15.68 0.75
CA CYS A 190 11.99 16.85 1.57
C CYS A 190 13.41 17.35 1.26
N ALA A 191 14.37 16.45 1.13
CA ALA A 191 15.77 16.75 0.78
C ALA A 191 15.89 17.43 -0.61
N ALA A 192 14.98 17.13 -1.53
CA ALA A 192 14.88 17.80 -2.82
C ALA A 192 14.30 19.24 -2.74
N GLY A 193 14.03 19.73 -1.51
CA GLY A 193 13.62 21.12 -1.23
C GLY A 193 12.25 21.26 -0.58
N HIS A 194 11.31 20.39 -0.81
CA HIS A 194 9.99 20.42 -0.18
C HIS A 194 9.27 19.06 -0.28
N LEU A 195 8.26 18.83 0.56
CA LEU A 195 7.51 17.59 0.67
C LEU A 195 7.00 17.03 -0.67
N ARG A 196 6.62 17.88 -1.60
CA ARG A 196 6.07 17.48 -2.91
C ARG A 196 7.10 17.48 -4.04
N ALA A 197 8.38 17.62 -3.73
CA ALA A 197 9.43 17.52 -4.73
C ALA A 197 9.59 16.06 -5.17
N ARG A 198 10.07 15.86 -6.40
CA ARG A 198 10.48 14.53 -6.85
C ARG A 198 11.59 14.02 -5.93
N PRO A 199 11.48 12.79 -5.38
CA PRO A 199 12.47 12.24 -4.48
C PRO A 199 13.88 12.26 -5.08
N GLN A 200 14.89 12.53 -4.25
CA GLN A 200 16.31 12.43 -4.58
C GLN A 200 17.04 11.62 -3.51
N LYS A 201 18.14 10.99 -3.90
CA LYS A 201 18.96 10.19 -2.98
C LYS A 201 19.45 11.03 -1.78
N LEU A 202 19.44 10.40 -0.60
CA LEU A 202 19.97 10.98 0.64
C LEU A 202 21.45 10.68 0.86
N GLY A 203 22.02 9.70 0.14
CA GLY A 203 23.38 9.23 0.33
C GLY A 203 23.53 8.24 1.49
N LEU A 204 22.43 7.53 1.84
CA LEU A 204 22.43 6.52 2.88
C LEU A 204 23.23 5.28 2.49
N ASP A 205 23.67 4.50 3.49
CA ASP A 205 24.26 3.18 3.27
C ASP A 205 23.20 2.25 2.64
N ARG A 206 23.54 1.64 1.51
CA ARG A 206 22.62 0.79 0.73
C ARG A 206 22.94 -0.71 0.89
N ARG A 207 23.80 -1.06 1.85
CA ARG A 207 24.08 -2.47 2.16
C ARG A 207 22.84 -3.08 2.80
N MET A 208 22.35 -4.14 2.23
CA MET A 208 21.17 -4.85 2.70
C MET A 208 21.40 -6.37 2.71
N ALA A 209 20.58 -7.08 3.47
CA ALA A 209 20.59 -8.53 3.48
C ALA A 209 20.18 -9.08 2.10
N PRO A 210 20.68 -10.25 1.67
CA PRO A 210 20.35 -10.84 0.37
C PRO A 210 18.86 -10.98 0.12
N GLU A 211 18.07 -11.27 1.14
CA GLU A 211 16.63 -11.43 1.08
C GLU A 211 15.93 -10.11 0.69
N LEU A 212 16.42 -8.98 1.23
CA LEU A 212 15.91 -7.65 0.86
C LEU A 212 16.37 -7.25 -0.54
N ALA A 213 17.60 -7.57 -0.92
CA ALA A 213 18.10 -7.32 -2.26
C ALA A 213 17.30 -8.10 -3.33
N ALA A 214 16.76 -9.27 -3.00
CA ALA A 214 15.93 -10.07 -3.87
C ALA A 214 14.60 -9.36 -4.23
N HIS A 215 14.04 -8.52 -3.35
CA HIS A 215 12.83 -7.75 -3.66
C HIS A 215 13.03 -6.79 -4.82
N LEU A 216 14.23 -6.23 -5.00
CA LEU A 216 14.54 -5.35 -6.13
C LEU A 216 14.58 -6.07 -7.49
N GLN A 217 14.51 -7.40 -7.50
CA GLN A 217 14.39 -8.23 -8.71
C GLN A 217 12.94 -8.60 -9.04
N GLU A 218 11.98 -8.23 -8.21
CA GLU A 218 10.57 -8.51 -8.43
C GLU A 218 10.02 -7.75 -9.66
N PRO A 219 8.95 -8.27 -10.30
CA PRO A 219 8.33 -7.61 -11.46
C PRO A 219 7.97 -6.14 -11.22
N LEU A 220 7.71 -5.76 -9.97
CA LEU A 220 7.41 -4.40 -9.53
C LEU A 220 8.51 -3.39 -9.92
N TYR A 221 9.76 -3.86 -10.02
CA TYR A 221 10.94 -3.01 -10.26
C TYR A 221 11.57 -3.20 -11.65
N GLN A 222 11.01 -4.06 -12.52
CA GLN A 222 11.60 -4.38 -13.83
C GLN A 222 11.73 -3.16 -14.75
N ASP A 223 10.77 -2.23 -14.66
CA ASP A 223 10.77 -0.98 -15.47
C ASP A 223 11.33 0.23 -14.70
N THR A 224 11.89 -0.01 -13.50
CA THR A 224 12.45 1.05 -12.66
C THR A 224 13.80 1.49 -13.21
N ASN A 225 13.98 2.78 -13.44
CA ASN A 225 15.26 3.31 -13.89
C ASN A 225 16.32 3.30 -12.77
N SER A 226 17.61 3.46 -13.14
CA SER A 226 18.72 3.34 -12.18
C SER A 226 18.68 4.40 -11.06
N GLU A 227 18.12 5.58 -11.31
CA GLU A 227 18.01 6.64 -10.28
C GLU A 227 16.94 6.26 -9.24
N GLU A 228 15.79 5.80 -9.69
CA GLU A 228 14.71 5.32 -8.81
C GLU A 228 15.13 4.06 -8.04
N LEU A 229 15.92 3.16 -8.67
CA LEU A 229 16.43 1.98 -7.99
C LEU A 229 17.32 2.34 -6.80
N VAL A 230 18.15 3.39 -6.91
CA VAL A 230 18.97 3.90 -5.80
C VAL A 230 18.11 4.40 -4.63
N LEU A 231 16.95 5.02 -4.91
CA LEU A 231 16.02 5.47 -3.88
C LEU A 231 15.44 4.29 -3.11
N GLU A 232 15.05 3.24 -3.83
CA GLU A 232 14.55 2.00 -3.24
C GLU A 232 15.62 1.28 -2.42
N GLU A 233 16.88 1.21 -2.91
CA GLU A 233 17.99 0.63 -2.16
C GLU A 233 18.21 1.33 -0.81
N GLU A 234 18.17 2.67 -0.75
CA GLU A 234 18.24 3.43 0.48
C GLU A 234 17.10 3.09 1.45
N ALA A 235 15.87 2.98 0.92
CA ALA A 235 14.68 2.66 1.70
C ALA A 235 14.74 1.23 2.26
N TYR A 236 15.05 0.23 1.43
CA TYR A 236 15.20 -1.17 1.87
C TYR A 236 16.31 -1.37 2.89
N ALA A 237 17.47 -0.73 2.69
CA ALA A 237 18.59 -0.82 3.62
C ALA A 237 18.26 -0.21 5.00
N THR A 238 17.33 0.72 5.06
CA THR A 238 16.99 1.50 6.27
C THR A 238 15.76 0.97 7.00
N GLN A 239 14.82 0.32 6.30
CA GLN A 239 13.47 -0.01 6.80
C GLN A 239 13.43 -0.82 8.10
N ASN A 240 14.43 -1.67 8.37
CA ASN A 240 14.46 -2.55 9.54
C ASN A 240 14.96 -1.87 10.82
N ARG A 241 15.47 -0.64 10.73
CA ARG A 241 15.98 0.10 11.89
C ARG A 241 14.85 0.98 12.44
N LEU A 242 14.27 0.58 13.59
CA LEU A 242 13.24 1.36 14.26
C LEU A 242 13.70 2.80 14.52
N GLY A 243 12.80 3.76 14.26
CA GLY A 243 13.05 5.19 14.45
C GLY A 243 13.81 5.87 13.30
N SER A 244 14.44 5.12 12.38
CA SER A 244 15.22 5.72 11.30
C SER A 244 14.41 6.63 10.38
N GLY A 245 13.17 6.26 10.06
CA GLY A 245 12.27 7.10 9.26
C GLY A 245 11.97 8.43 9.97
N GLU A 246 11.73 8.39 11.27
CA GLU A 246 11.49 9.58 12.09
C GLU A 246 12.72 10.50 12.11
N ASP A 247 13.92 9.93 12.32
CA ASP A 247 15.17 10.68 12.33
C ASP A 247 15.39 11.40 10.99
N LEU A 248 15.19 10.70 9.87
CA LEU A 248 15.33 11.27 8.53
C LEU A 248 14.28 12.37 8.27
N LEU A 249 13.05 12.20 8.71
CA LEU A 249 12.03 13.25 8.58
C LEU A 249 12.40 14.50 9.38
N LYS A 250 12.93 14.34 10.59
CA LYS A 250 13.41 15.45 11.42
C LYS A 250 14.59 16.17 10.81
N GLU A 251 15.48 15.45 10.12
CA GLU A 251 16.65 16.01 9.47
C GLU A 251 16.31 16.78 8.19
N PHE A 252 15.46 16.21 7.34
CA PHE A 252 15.25 16.72 5.98
C PHE A 252 13.95 17.50 5.79
N CYS A 253 12.91 17.27 6.63
CA CYS A 253 11.61 17.90 6.45
C CYS A 253 11.40 19.10 7.37
N ARG A 254 10.64 20.08 6.90
CA ARG A 254 10.14 21.18 7.72
C ARG A 254 8.92 20.70 8.50
N LEU A 255 9.09 20.44 9.79
CA LEU A 255 8.00 20.01 10.64
C LEU A 255 7.20 21.22 11.14
N LYS A 256 5.87 21.12 11.12
CA LYS A 256 4.99 22.08 11.77
C LYS A 256 5.09 21.86 13.28
N THR A 257 5.65 22.81 14.01
CA THR A 257 5.58 22.80 15.47
C THR A 257 4.18 23.21 15.90
N ASP A 258 3.53 22.41 16.76
CA ASP A 258 2.27 22.80 17.38
C ASP A 258 2.47 24.07 18.20
N LYS A 259 2.03 25.21 17.64
CA LYS A 259 2.03 26.51 18.34
C LYS A 259 0.99 26.61 19.44
N THR A 260 0.29 25.53 19.79
CA THR A 260 -0.82 25.53 20.76
C THR A 260 -0.39 25.28 22.20
N ALA A 261 0.88 24.97 22.49
CA ALA A 261 1.33 24.71 23.85
C ALA A 261 1.91 25.93 24.61
N ALA A 262 1.88 27.13 24.01
CA ALA A 262 2.48 28.34 24.61
C ALA A 262 1.47 29.48 24.93
N ALA A 263 0.19 29.17 25.00
CA ALA A 263 -0.85 30.16 25.41
C ALA A 263 -1.78 29.51 26.45
N GLY A 264 -1.25 29.23 27.62
CA GLY A 264 -1.97 28.79 28.81
C GLY A 264 -1.26 29.29 30.03
#